data_9a1d614ea50ca897021ac84e06bf91fb
#
_entry.id   9a1d614ea50ca897021ac84e06bf91fb
#
_cell.length_a   1.000
_cell.length_b   1.000
_cell.length_c   1.000
_cell.angle_alpha   90.00
_cell.angle_beta   90.00
_cell.angle_gamma   90.00
#
_symmetry.space_group_name_H-M   'P 1'
#
loop_
_entity.id
_entity.type
_entity.pdbx_description
1 polymer ?
#
loop_
_entity_poly.entity_id
_entity_poly.type
_entity_poly.pdbx_seq_one_letter_code
_entity_poly.pdbx_strand_id
1 'polypeptide(L)'
;MPNLLLDFNLEPTALGSLTSAVQFGFIIGTLVFAVLSIADRSSPSKVFVFCALVGAVFNLGAVWEGNTLWSLISFRFATGFFLAGIYPVGMKIASDYYEKGLGKSLGFLVGALVLGTAFPHLLKQLTQNIDWRLVMYSTSALAGFGGILLYIFVPDGPFQKRSQKPDFSAFFQVFTKKDFRASAFGYFGHMWELYAFWAFVPVILLAYQRLHVKIEFNIPLLSFIIIGIGSLSCIAGGFISVKFGPKKTAGTFLLLSGICCLLSPLVILYAPAEIFIIFLIFWGMVVIADSPLFSTLVAQNAPSDVKGTALTIVNSIGFAITIISIQLLNILRLEISPEFLFIILAIGPILGLLGLFSGNKTVIKTEFL
;
A
#
# COMPACT_ATOMS: atom_id res chain seq x y z
N MET A 1 6.99 17.31 -8.74
CA MET A 1 6.45 16.92 -10.07
C MET A 1 6.03 18.13 -10.93
N PRO A 2 5.23 19.15 -10.49
CA PRO A 2 4.92 20.31 -11.37
C PRO A 2 6.16 21.02 -11.94
N ASN A 3 7.19 21.23 -11.12
CA ASN A 3 8.44 21.86 -11.54
C ASN A 3 9.19 21.03 -12.61
N LEU A 4 9.14 19.68 -12.53
CA LEU A 4 9.67 18.81 -13.57
C LEU A 4 8.98 19.02 -14.91
N LEU A 5 7.65 19.19 -14.92
CA LEU A 5 6.91 19.47 -16.15
C LEU A 5 7.34 20.79 -16.78
N LEU A 6 7.57 21.81 -15.96
CA LEU A 6 8.04 23.12 -16.42
C LEU A 6 9.46 23.03 -17.03
N ASP A 7 10.38 22.34 -16.37
CA ASP A 7 11.77 22.19 -16.82
C ASP A 7 11.89 21.48 -18.17
N PHE A 8 11.00 20.51 -18.43
CA PHE A 8 10.98 19.77 -19.70
C PHE A 8 9.93 20.28 -20.71
N ASN A 9 9.29 21.44 -20.45
CA ASN A 9 8.24 22.01 -21.29
C ASN A 9 7.12 21.01 -21.64
N LEU A 10 6.69 20.22 -20.63
CA LEU A 10 5.65 19.22 -20.79
C LEU A 10 4.27 19.75 -20.39
N GLU A 11 3.24 19.28 -21.07
CA GLU A 11 1.86 19.61 -20.72
C GLU A 11 1.47 19.09 -19.33
N PRO A 12 0.53 19.74 -18.62
CA PRO A 12 0.04 19.28 -17.31
C PRO A 12 -0.50 17.84 -17.31
N THR A 13 -1.02 17.38 -18.45
CA THR A 13 -1.52 16.00 -18.68
C THR A 13 -0.43 14.95 -18.55
N ALA A 14 0.85 15.30 -18.79
CA ALA A 14 1.98 14.40 -18.65
C ALA A 14 2.19 13.92 -17.20
N LEU A 15 1.73 14.68 -16.19
CA LEU A 15 1.81 14.28 -14.79
C LEU A 15 1.07 12.95 -14.53
N GLY A 16 -0.12 12.81 -15.10
CA GLY A 16 -0.90 11.58 -15.02
C GLY A 16 -0.17 10.41 -15.66
N SER A 17 0.39 10.62 -16.85
CA SER A 17 1.15 9.59 -17.58
C SER A 17 2.40 9.13 -16.81
N LEU A 18 3.16 10.06 -16.23
CA LEU A 18 4.36 9.75 -15.45
C LEU A 18 4.04 9.00 -14.14
N THR A 19 2.93 9.35 -13.50
CA THR A 19 2.47 8.65 -12.29
C THR A 19 1.96 7.25 -12.62
N SER A 20 1.14 7.14 -13.66
CA SER A 20 0.61 5.85 -14.14
C SER A 20 1.72 4.91 -14.61
N ALA A 21 2.78 5.45 -15.21
CA ALA A 21 3.92 4.62 -15.66
C ALA A 21 4.59 3.87 -14.51
N VAL A 22 4.75 4.52 -13.34
CA VAL A 22 5.32 3.84 -12.15
C VAL A 22 4.37 2.74 -11.66
N GLN A 23 3.07 3.03 -11.57
CA GLN A 23 2.09 2.05 -11.11
C GLN A 23 1.99 0.87 -12.06
N PHE A 24 1.95 1.13 -13.36
CA PHE A 24 1.92 0.09 -14.38
C PHE A 24 3.20 -0.75 -14.39
N GLY A 25 4.37 -0.11 -14.25
CA GLY A 25 5.64 -0.79 -14.08
C GLY A 25 5.63 -1.72 -12.85
N PHE A 26 5.10 -1.25 -11.72
CA PHE A 26 4.98 -2.06 -10.51
C PHE A 26 4.07 -3.29 -10.70
N ILE A 27 2.92 -3.12 -11.34
CA ILE A 27 2.00 -4.23 -11.63
C ILE A 27 2.66 -5.25 -12.55
N ILE A 28 3.25 -4.83 -13.66
CA ILE A 28 3.95 -5.74 -14.57
C ILE A 28 5.14 -6.40 -13.86
N GLY A 29 5.91 -5.64 -13.10
CA GLY A 29 7.01 -6.18 -12.29
C GLY A 29 6.53 -7.26 -11.32
N THR A 30 5.47 -6.99 -10.54
CA THR A 30 4.93 -7.98 -9.60
C THR A 30 4.40 -9.22 -10.31
N LEU A 31 3.76 -9.10 -11.48
CA LEU A 31 3.33 -10.24 -12.28
C LEU A 31 4.53 -11.06 -12.77
N VAL A 32 5.58 -10.43 -13.30
CA VAL A 32 6.80 -11.10 -13.75
C VAL A 32 7.49 -11.82 -12.59
N PHE A 33 7.63 -11.14 -11.43
CA PHE A 33 8.24 -11.72 -10.23
C PHE A 33 7.44 -12.91 -9.70
N ALA A 34 6.11 -12.85 -9.76
CA ALA A 34 5.22 -13.94 -9.34
C ALA A 34 5.32 -15.13 -10.30
N VAL A 35 5.17 -14.89 -11.60
CA VAL A 35 5.21 -15.93 -12.65
C VAL A 35 6.54 -16.66 -12.65
N LEU A 36 7.65 -15.94 -12.49
CA LEU A 36 8.98 -16.52 -12.41
C LEU A 36 9.34 -17.03 -11.01
N SER A 37 8.48 -16.85 -10.02
CA SER A 37 8.68 -17.23 -8.61
C SER A 37 10.02 -16.71 -8.05
N ILE A 38 10.42 -15.49 -8.43
CA ILE A 38 11.77 -14.95 -8.18
C ILE A 38 12.09 -14.92 -6.69
N ALA A 39 11.13 -14.49 -5.85
CA ALA A 39 11.30 -14.40 -4.40
C ALA A 39 11.46 -15.77 -3.70
N ASP A 40 10.95 -16.86 -4.30
CA ASP A 40 11.02 -18.20 -3.72
C ASP A 40 12.19 -19.03 -4.28
N ARG A 41 12.73 -18.66 -5.45
CA ARG A 41 13.83 -19.38 -6.12
C ARG A 41 15.20 -18.78 -5.83
N SER A 42 15.26 -17.49 -5.60
CA SER A 42 16.50 -16.74 -5.37
C SER A 42 16.64 -16.38 -3.89
N SER A 43 17.81 -15.89 -3.49
CA SER A 43 17.99 -15.26 -2.19
C SER A 43 17.15 -13.97 -2.13
N PRO A 44 16.15 -13.86 -1.24
CA PRO A 44 15.32 -12.66 -1.15
C PRO A 44 16.14 -11.40 -0.86
N SER A 45 17.17 -11.48 -0.01
CA SER A 45 18.04 -10.34 0.32
C SER A 45 18.84 -9.87 -0.90
N LYS A 46 19.31 -10.79 -1.77
CA LYS A 46 19.97 -10.42 -3.03
C LYS A 46 19.01 -9.80 -4.04
N VAL A 47 17.79 -10.34 -4.17
CA VAL A 47 16.76 -9.76 -5.03
C VAL A 47 16.43 -8.35 -4.57
N PHE A 48 16.25 -8.14 -3.27
CA PHE A 48 15.92 -6.84 -2.70
C PHE A 48 17.00 -5.80 -3.02
N VAL A 49 18.28 -6.07 -2.72
CA VAL A 49 19.36 -5.10 -2.98
C VAL A 49 19.54 -4.83 -4.47
N PHE A 50 19.46 -5.84 -5.33
CA PHE A 50 19.53 -5.67 -6.77
C PHE A 50 18.43 -4.74 -7.26
N CYS A 51 17.17 -4.98 -6.86
CA CYS A 51 16.03 -4.17 -7.25
C CYS A 51 16.11 -2.74 -6.68
N ALA A 52 16.61 -2.58 -5.45
CA ALA A 52 16.79 -1.27 -4.85
C ALA A 52 17.83 -0.42 -5.62
N LEU A 53 18.98 -1.02 -5.97
CA LEU A 53 20.04 -0.32 -6.71
C LEU A 53 19.60 0.01 -8.15
N VAL A 54 19.03 -0.96 -8.87
CA VAL A 54 18.58 -0.74 -10.24
C VAL A 54 17.41 0.24 -10.30
N GLY A 55 16.46 0.12 -9.36
CA GLY A 55 15.35 1.07 -9.24
C GLY A 55 15.85 2.49 -8.93
N ALA A 56 16.86 2.65 -8.05
CA ALA A 56 17.51 3.93 -7.77
C ALA A 56 18.18 4.54 -9.01
N VAL A 57 18.89 3.73 -9.80
CA VAL A 57 19.51 4.18 -11.07
C VAL A 57 18.45 4.67 -12.05
N PHE A 58 17.37 3.91 -12.26
CA PHE A 58 16.29 4.35 -13.16
C PHE A 58 15.57 5.60 -12.63
N ASN A 59 15.41 5.74 -11.32
CA ASN A 59 14.83 6.95 -10.73
C ASN A 59 15.73 8.19 -11.00
N LEU A 60 17.07 8.02 -10.91
CA LEU A 60 18.04 9.07 -11.28
C LEU A 60 18.00 9.42 -12.78
N GLY A 61 17.64 8.46 -13.62
CA GLY A 61 17.46 8.74 -15.06
C GLY A 61 16.48 9.88 -15.36
N ALA A 62 15.51 10.12 -14.47
CA ALA A 62 14.58 11.24 -14.62
C ALA A 62 15.25 12.61 -14.49
N VAL A 63 16.46 12.71 -13.93
CA VAL A 63 17.20 13.98 -13.76
C VAL A 63 18.02 14.36 -15.00
N TRP A 64 18.17 13.45 -15.97
CA TRP A 64 18.94 13.72 -17.17
C TRP A 64 18.32 14.84 -17.99
N GLU A 65 19.10 15.86 -18.34
CA GLU A 65 18.62 17.07 -19.03
C GLU A 65 18.13 16.79 -20.47
N GLY A 66 18.62 15.72 -21.12
CA GLY A 66 18.17 15.30 -22.45
C GLY A 66 16.85 14.51 -22.46
N ASN A 67 16.09 14.49 -21.37
CA ASN A 67 14.85 13.74 -21.30
C ASN A 67 13.75 14.31 -22.23
N THR A 68 13.04 13.38 -22.83
CA THR A 68 11.76 13.60 -23.50
C THR A 68 10.64 12.98 -22.65
N LEU A 69 9.38 13.27 -22.99
CA LEU A 69 8.24 12.62 -22.32
C LEU A 69 8.35 11.08 -22.35
N TRP A 70 8.75 10.50 -23.46
CA TRP A 70 8.87 9.04 -23.62
C TRP A 70 10.01 8.45 -22.79
N SER A 71 11.17 9.12 -22.72
CA SER A 71 12.27 8.65 -21.86
C SER A 71 11.90 8.74 -20.37
N LEU A 72 11.23 9.82 -19.95
CA LEU A 72 10.71 9.96 -18.60
C LEU A 72 9.69 8.86 -18.26
N ILE A 73 8.74 8.57 -19.15
CA ILE A 73 7.79 7.47 -19.00
C ILE A 73 8.53 6.13 -18.85
N SER A 74 9.55 5.89 -19.67
CA SER A 74 10.36 4.66 -19.62
C SER A 74 11.12 4.54 -18.29
N PHE A 75 11.76 5.60 -17.82
CA PHE A 75 12.44 5.60 -16.52
C PHE A 75 11.49 5.41 -15.36
N ARG A 76 10.32 6.04 -15.40
CA ARG A 76 9.27 5.89 -14.39
C ARG A 76 8.69 4.47 -14.37
N PHE A 77 8.43 3.90 -15.56
CA PHE A 77 8.01 2.49 -15.69
C PHE A 77 9.07 1.54 -15.11
N ALA A 78 10.34 1.68 -15.51
CA ALA A 78 11.43 0.84 -15.03
C ALA A 78 11.61 0.98 -13.50
N THR A 79 11.54 2.20 -12.96
CA THR A 79 11.54 2.41 -11.50
C THR A 79 10.42 1.61 -10.85
N GLY A 80 9.18 1.71 -11.35
CA GLY A 80 8.04 0.96 -10.84
C GLY A 80 8.26 -0.56 -10.92
N PHE A 81 8.77 -1.04 -12.06
CA PHE A 81 9.04 -2.46 -12.27
C PHE A 81 10.00 -3.05 -11.22
N PHE A 82 11.09 -2.35 -10.91
CA PHE A 82 12.04 -2.81 -9.89
C PHE A 82 11.53 -2.62 -8.46
N LEU A 83 10.62 -1.67 -8.19
CA LEU A 83 9.95 -1.57 -6.89
C LEU A 83 9.15 -2.84 -6.53
N ALA A 84 8.73 -3.63 -7.52
CA ALA A 84 8.08 -4.92 -7.32
C ALA A 84 8.97 -5.95 -6.59
N GLY A 85 10.29 -5.84 -6.70
CA GLY A 85 11.28 -6.65 -5.97
C GLY A 85 11.62 -6.11 -4.58
N ILE A 86 10.94 -5.10 -4.08
CA ILE A 86 11.21 -4.47 -2.78
C ILE A 86 10.14 -4.86 -1.77
N TYR A 87 8.91 -4.36 -1.91
CA TYR A 87 7.89 -4.52 -0.88
C TYR A 87 7.44 -6.00 -0.68
N PRO A 88 7.03 -6.75 -1.72
CA PRO A 88 6.66 -8.16 -1.55
C PRO A 88 7.84 -9.03 -1.11
N VAL A 89 9.04 -8.72 -1.59
CA VAL A 89 10.26 -9.45 -1.19
C VAL A 89 10.64 -9.13 0.26
N GLY A 90 10.48 -7.89 0.70
CA GLY A 90 10.65 -7.50 2.11
C GLY A 90 9.69 -8.24 3.04
N MET A 91 8.42 -8.38 2.64
CA MET A 91 7.45 -9.21 3.37
C MET A 91 7.86 -10.69 3.40
N LYS A 92 8.39 -11.21 2.29
CA LYS A 92 8.91 -12.58 2.22
C LYS A 92 10.08 -12.75 3.20
N ILE A 93 11.07 -11.84 3.19
CA ILE A 93 12.18 -11.85 4.14
C ILE A 93 11.64 -11.92 5.58
N ALA A 94 10.74 -11.00 5.97
CA ALA A 94 10.14 -11.02 7.29
C ALA A 94 9.45 -12.35 7.59
N SER A 95 8.72 -12.93 6.64
CA SER A 95 8.03 -14.22 6.81
C SER A 95 8.98 -15.41 6.95
N ASP A 96 10.22 -15.29 6.46
CA ASP A 96 11.25 -16.32 6.57
C ASP A 96 12.04 -16.24 7.89
N TYR A 97 11.89 -15.12 8.63
CA TYR A 97 12.46 -14.97 9.98
C TYR A 97 11.48 -15.34 11.10
N TYR A 98 10.16 -15.21 10.87
CA TYR A 98 9.17 -15.33 11.94
C TYR A 98 8.10 -16.37 11.62
N GLU A 99 8.13 -17.53 12.30
CA GLU A 99 7.00 -18.47 12.30
C GLU A 99 5.86 -17.98 13.19
N LYS A 100 6.20 -17.33 14.31
CA LYS A 100 5.25 -16.72 15.25
C LYS A 100 5.49 -15.21 15.34
N GLY A 101 4.42 -14.45 15.50
CA GLY A 101 4.51 -13.00 15.65
C GLY A 101 4.80 -12.23 14.32
N LEU A 102 4.61 -12.86 13.18
CA LEU A 102 4.81 -12.24 11.85
C LEU A 102 4.04 -10.92 11.70
N GLY A 103 2.81 -10.83 12.24
CA GLY A 103 2.02 -9.60 12.21
C GLY A 103 2.71 -8.40 12.87
N LYS A 104 3.46 -8.63 13.97
CA LYS A 104 4.26 -7.59 14.61
C LYS A 104 5.40 -7.12 13.71
N SER A 105 6.14 -8.04 13.10
CA SER A 105 7.26 -7.72 12.20
C SER A 105 6.77 -6.97 10.96
N LEU A 106 5.69 -7.45 10.33
CA LEU A 106 5.07 -6.76 9.19
C LEU A 106 4.46 -5.41 9.59
N GLY A 107 4.02 -5.26 10.84
CA GLY A 107 3.57 -3.97 11.38
C GLY A 107 4.65 -2.88 11.30
N PHE A 108 5.89 -3.20 11.66
CA PHE A 108 7.02 -2.27 11.49
C PHE A 108 7.35 -2.01 10.02
N LEU A 109 7.37 -3.03 9.18
CA LEU A 109 7.67 -2.91 7.75
C LEU A 109 6.64 -2.04 7.03
N VAL A 110 5.35 -2.32 7.24
CA VAL A 110 4.27 -1.53 6.65
C VAL A 110 4.21 -0.13 7.26
N GLY A 111 4.47 0.00 8.57
CA GLY A 111 4.59 1.30 9.22
C GLY A 111 5.65 2.19 8.58
N ALA A 112 6.82 1.65 8.24
CA ALA A 112 7.86 2.37 7.50
C ALA A 112 7.39 2.77 6.09
N LEU A 113 6.66 1.90 5.38
CA LEU A 113 6.05 2.22 4.09
C LEU A 113 5.06 3.41 4.20
N VAL A 114 4.23 3.42 5.25
CA VAL A 114 3.26 4.51 5.51
C VAL A 114 3.98 5.85 5.71
N LEU A 115 5.05 5.87 6.53
CA LEU A 115 5.86 7.09 6.71
C LEU A 115 6.47 7.56 5.39
N GLY A 116 7.00 6.64 4.58
CA GLY A 116 7.53 6.96 3.25
C GLY A 116 6.45 7.52 2.31
N THR A 117 5.22 7.04 2.40
CA THR A 117 4.09 7.54 1.60
C THR A 117 3.59 8.91 2.08
N ALA A 118 3.62 9.17 3.39
CA ALA A 118 3.25 10.47 3.97
C ALA A 118 4.32 11.56 3.72
N PHE A 119 5.60 11.19 3.65
CA PHE A 119 6.73 12.09 3.60
C PHE A 119 6.69 13.17 2.50
N PRO A 120 6.20 12.91 1.26
CA PRO A 120 6.04 13.97 0.25
C PRO A 120 5.15 15.13 0.68
N HIS A 121 4.15 14.89 1.52
CA HIS A 121 3.30 15.96 2.05
C HIS A 121 4.05 16.85 3.04
N LEU A 122 4.89 16.25 3.89
CA LEU A 122 5.76 16.99 4.80
C LEU A 122 6.80 17.81 4.01
N LEU A 123 7.42 17.22 3.01
CA LEU A 123 8.35 17.93 2.14
C LEU A 123 7.66 19.12 1.47
N LYS A 124 6.46 18.95 0.96
CA LYS A 124 5.69 20.05 0.35
C LYS A 124 5.45 21.20 1.34
N GLN A 125 5.26 20.89 2.62
CA GLN A 125 5.10 21.89 3.67
C GLN A 125 6.41 22.63 3.99
N LEU A 126 7.51 21.89 4.10
CA LEU A 126 8.80 22.45 4.54
C LEU A 126 9.54 23.19 3.42
N THR A 127 9.20 22.92 2.17
CA THR A 127 10.05 23.27 1.03
C THR A 127 9.24 23.86 -0.12
N GLN A 128 8.80 25.10 0.06
CA GLN A 128 8.14 25.83 -1.02
C GLN A 128 9.06 26.07 -2.26
N ASN A 129 10.41 25.93 -2.09
CA ASN A 129 11.44 26.27 -3.10
C ASN A 129 12.50 25.19 -3.31
N ILE A 130 12.28 23.91 -2.96
CA ILE A 130 13.28 22.86 -3.23
C ILE A 130 13.20 22.43 -4.70
N ASP A 131 14.38 22.37 -5.32
CA ASP A 131 14.56 21.76 -6.65
C ASP A 131 14.09 20.29 -6.61
N TRP A 132 13.20 19.91 -7.49
CA TRP A 132 12.68 18.55 -7.63
C TRP A 132 13.79 17.52 -7.87
N ARG A 133 14.93 17.94 -8.46
CA ARG A 133 16.12 17.08 -8.66
C ARG A 133 16.68 16.58 -7.34
N LEU A 134 16.70 17.44 -6.31
CA LEU A 134 17.16 17.03 -4.97
C LEU A 134 16.29 15.92 -4.38
N VAL A 135 14.98 15.95 -4.63
CA VAL A 135 14.08 14.86 -4.23
C VAL A 135 14.44 13.54 -4.92
N MET A 136 14.77 13.59 -6.23
CA MET A 136 15.19 12.40 -6.98
C MET A 136 16.53 11.86 -6.46
N TYR A 137 17.52 12.73 -6.23
CA TYR A 137 18.80 12.34 -5.65
C TYR A 137 18.63 11.71 -4.27
N SER A 138 17.88 12.37 -3.38
CA SER A 138 17.68 11.90 -1.99
C SER A 138 16.94 10.57 -1.94
N THR A 139 15.85 10.41 -2.70
CA THR A 139 15.08 9.16 -2.73
C THR A 139 15.88 8.01 -3.31
N SER A 140 16.69 8.26 -4.36
CA SER A 140 17.56 7.24 -4.95
C SER A 140 18.70 6.85 -4.01
N ALA A 141 19.33 7.82 -3.34
CA ALA A 141 20.37 7.57 -2.34
C ALA A 141 19.82 6.75 -1.17
N LEU A 142 18.64 7.11 -0.63
CA LEU A 142 17.98 6.36 0.45
C LEU A 142 17.60 4.95 0.02
N ALA A 143 17.10 4.75 -1.20
CA ALA A 143 16.74 3.44 -1.73
C ALA A 143 18.00 2.55 -1.88
N GLY A 144 19.07 3.07 -2.48
CA GLY A 144 20.34 2.36 -2.64
C GLY A 144 20.98 2.02 -1.29
N PHE A 145 21.07 3.00 -0.39
CA PHE A 145 21.62 2.83 0.95
C PHE A 145 20.81 1.81 1.75
N GLY A 146 19.49 1.91 1.78
CA GLY A 146 18.61 0.96 2.46
C GLY A 146 18.74 -0.46 1.90
N GLY A 147 18.85 -0.61 0.56
CA GLY A 147 19.10 -1.90 -0.08
C GLY A 147 20.43 -2.52 0.34
N ILE A 148 21.50 -1.73 0.39
CA ILE A 148 22.84 -2.18 0.83
C ILE A 148 22.82 -2.56 2.31
N LEU A 149 22.22 -1.74 3.18
CA LEU A 149 22.08 -2.05 4.60
C LEU A 149 21.34 -3.36 4.82
N LEU A 150 20.20 -3.56 4.14
CA LEU A 150 19.46 -4.80 4.23
C LEU A 150 20.34 -5.99 3.83
N TYR A 151 21.06 -5.90 2.72
CA TYR A 151 21.91 -7.00 2.24
C TYR A 151 23.05 -7.34 3.21
N ILE A 152 23.64 -6.34 3.89
CA ILE A 152 24.74 -6.55 4.83
C ILE A 152 24.24 -7.13 6.16
N PHE A 153 23.11 -6.63 6.68
CA PHE A 153 22.65 -6.94 8.03
C PHE A 153 21.55 -7.98 8.11
N VAL A 154 20.87 -8.29 6.99
CA VAL A 154 19.72 -9.19 6.96
C VAL A 154 19.99 -10.32 5.95
N PRO A 155 20.69 -11.40 6.37
CA PRO A 155 20.85 -12.59 5.55
C PRO A 155 19.51 -13.27 5.29
N ASP A 156 19.47 -14.28 4.41
CA ASP A 156 18.26 -15.06 4.18
C ASP A 156 17.78 -15.73 5.48
N GLY A 157 16.48 -15.70 5.74
CA GLY A 157 15.89 -16.16 7.00
C GLY A 157 15.99 -17.68 7.20
N PRO A 158 16.02 -18.15 8.46
CA PRO A 158 16.22 -19.57 8.81
C PRO A 158 15.07 -20.48 8.36
N PHE A 159 13.87 -19.92 8.14
CA PHE A 159 12.69 -20.68 7.69
C PHE A 159 12.46 -20.58 6.18
N GLN A 160 13.46 -20.08 5.41
CA GLN A 160 13.37 -20.00 3.97
C GLN A 160 13.29 -21.40 3.35
N LYS A 161 12.25 -21.62 2.54
CA LYS A 161 12.13 -22.78 1.65
C LYS A 161 12.25 -22.31 0.22
N ARG A 162 13.21 -22.88 -0.53
CA ARG A 162 13.45 -22.52 -1.92
C ARG A 162 12.65 -23.44 -2.84
N SER A 163 11.89 -22.87 -3.75
CA SER A 163 11.29 -23.60 -4.87
C SER A 163 12.36 -23.87 -5.92
N GLN A 164 12.40 -25.10 -6.47
CA GLN A 164 13.40 -25.46 -7.47
C GLN A 164 12.98 -25.11 -8.91
N LYS A 165 11.68 -25.01 -9.17
CA LYS A 165 11.13 -24.77 -10.52
C LYS A 165 10.14 -23.61 -10.50
N PRO A 166 10.02 -22.83 -11.61
CA PRO A 166 8.92 -21.90 -11.77
C PRO A 166 7.61 -22.69 -11.77
N ASP A 167 6.68 -22.30 -10.93
CA ASP A 167 5.36 -22.92 -10.88
C ASP A 167 4.31 -21.93 -11.39
N PHE A 168 4.05 -21.97 -12.69
CA PHE A 168 3.00 -21.18 -13.33
C PHE A 168 1.60 -21.54 -12.82
N SER A 169 1.42 -22.77 -12.31
CA SER A 169 0.14 -23.19 -11.74
C SER A 169 -0.10 -22.62 -10.35
N ALA A 170 0.98 -22.26 -9.62
CA ALA A 170 0.88 -21.70 -8.28
C ALA A 170 0.00 -20.46 -8.24
N PHE A 171 -0.02 -19.66 -9.34
CA PHE A 171 -0.89 -18.50 -9.46
C PHE A 171 -2.38 -18.84 -9.22
N PHE A 172 -2.86 -19.95 -9.77
CA PHE A 172 -4.24 -20.38 -9.62
C PHE A 172 -4.44 -21.31 -8.42
N GLN A 173 -3.47 -22.17 -8.13
CA GLN A 173 -3.55 -23.18 -7.08
C GLN A 173 -3.66 -22.56 -5.68
N VAL A 174 -2.98 -21.43 -5.40
CA VAL A 174 -3.08 -20.76 -4.08
C VAL A 174 -4.53 -20.38 -3.76
N PHE A 175 -5.33 -20.00 -4.77
CA PHE A 175 -6.74 -19.63 -4.58
C PHE A 175 -7.68 -20.84 -4.41
N THR A 176 -7.22 -22.08 -4.58
CA THR A 176 -8.06 -23.25 -4.28
C THR A 176 -8.27 -23.44 -2.79
N LYS A 177 -7.31 -23.00 -1.95
CA LYS A 177 -7.40 -23.07 -0.50
C LYS A 177 -8.35 -22.00 0.05
N LYS A 178 -9.35 -22.43 0.83
CA LYS A 178 -10.42 -21.57 1.36
C LYS A 178 -9.88 -20.45 2.25
N ASP A 179 -8.96 -20.76 3.18
CA ASP A 179 -8.40 -19.78 4.10
C ASP A 179 -7.50 -18.77 3.39
N PHE A 180 -6.79 -19.20 2.35
CA PHE A 180 -6.03 -18.30 1.49
C PHE A 180 -6.95 -17.32 0.76
N ARG A 181 -8.03 -17.83 0.13
CA ARG A 181 -9.03 -16.96 -0.53
C ARG A 181 -9.64 -15.94 0.44
N ALA A 182 -10.03 -16.38 1.62
CA ALA A 182 -10.58 -15.50 2.65
C ALA A 182 -9.60 -14.36 3.00
N SER A 183 -8.32 -14.69 3.17
CA SER A 183 -7.26 -13.71 3.44
C SER A 183 -7.05 -12.74 2.28
N ALA A 184 -7.03 -13.27 1.04
CA ALA A 184 -6.86 -12.48 -0.17
C ALA A 184 -8.04 -11.52 -0.40
N PHE A 185 -9.29 -11.99 -0.24
CA PHE A 185 -10.47 -11.12 -0.38
C PHE A 185 -10.52 -10.03 0.69
N GLY A 186 -10.13 -10.33 1.93
CA GLY A 186 -9.96 -9.30 2.95
C GLY A 186 -8.94 -8.23 2.52
N TYR A 187 -7.78 -8.66 2.00
CA TYR A 187 -6.76 -7.76 1.49
C TYR A 187 -7.25 -6.93 0.29
N PHE A 188 -8.01 -7.53 -0.64
CA PHE A 188 -8.56 -6.81 -1.80
C PHE A 188 -9.56 -5.74 -1.39
N GLY A 189 -10.43 -6.03 -0.39
CA GLY A 189 -11.33 -5.05 0.17
C GLY A 189 -10.61 -3.88 0.84
N HIS A 190 -9.55 -4.16 1.60
CA HIS A 190 -8.65 -3.16 2.16
C HIS A 190 -7.98 -2.30 1.08
N MET A 191 -7.44 -2.91 0.02
CA MET A 191 -6.75 -2.20 -1.06
C MET A 191 -7.68 -1.30 -1.88
N TRP A 192 -8.97 -1.64 -2.02
CA TRP A 192 -9.96 -0.78 -2.64
C TRP A 192 -10.08 0.58 -1.96
N GLU A 193 -10.01 0.60 -0.64
CA GLU A 193 -10.17 1.81 0.17
C GLU A 193 -8.85 2.58 0.34
N LEU A 194 -7.78 1.89 0.75
CA LEU A 194 -6.56 2.48 1.29
C LEU A 194 -5.94 3.57 0.41
N TYR A 195 -5.52 3.20 -0.79
CA TYR A 195 -4.79 4.13 -1.66
C TYR A 195 -5.69 5.22 -2.23
N ALA A 196 -6.99 4.93 -2.41
CA ALA A 196 -7.97 5.92 -2.77
C ALA A 196 -8.15 6.94 -1.63
N PHE A 197 -8.28 6.48 -0.38
CA PHE A 197 -8.32 7.37 0.78
C PHE A 197 -7.07 8.27 0.83
N TRP A 198 -5.86 7.71 0.76
CA TRP A 198 -4.62 8.48 0.79
C TRP A 198 -4.52 9.53 -0.33
N ALA A 199 -4.87 9.15 -1.54
CA ALA A 199 -4.85 10.07 -2.68
C ALA A 199 -5.84 11.23 -2.53
N PHE A 200 -6.96 10.98 -1.84
CA PHE A 200 -8.04 11.94 -1.69
C PHE A 200 -8.07 12.67 -0.34
N VAL A 201 -7.19 12.37 0.63
CA VAL A 201 -7.08 13.14 1.89
C VAL A 201 -7.01 14.65 1.65
N PRO A 202 -6.16 15.18 0.73
CA PRO A 202 -6.16 16.61 0.44
C PRO A 202 -7.48 17.12 -0.12
N VAL A 203 -8.19 16.29 -0.90
CA VAL A 203 -9.49 16.65 -1.51
C VAL A 203 -10.58 16.70 -0.43
N ILE A 204 -10.58 15.77 0.54
CA ILE A 204 -11.50 15.77 1.68
C ILE A 204 -11.33 17.05 2.51
N LEU A 205 -10.08 17.41 2.82
CA LEU A 205 -9.76 18.63 3.56
C LEU A 205 -10.24 19.90 2.82
N LEU A 206 -9.99 19.96 1.50
CA LEU A 206 -10.46 21.05 0.64
C LEU A 206 -11.98 21.12 0.55
N ALA A 207 -12.67 19.98 0.46
CA ALA A 207 -14.12 19.92 0.42
C ALA A 207 -14.73 20.49 1.71
N TYR A 208 -14.18 20.09 2.86
CA TYR A 208 -14.61 20.64 4.16
C TYR A 208 -14.40 22.16 4.25
N GLN A 209 -13.23 22.70 3.85
CA GLN A 209 -12.98 24.14 3.83
C GLN A 209 -13.95 24.92 2.94
N ARG A 210 -14.35 24.36 1.80
CA ARG A 210 -15.32 24.99 0.89
C ARG A 210 -16.72 25.09 1.49
N LEU A 211 -17.11 24.10 2.30
CA LEU A 211 -18.40 24.08 3.00
C LEU A 211 -18.39 24.97 4.24
N HIS A 212 -17.24 25.10 4.89
CA HIS A 212 -17.05 25.83 6.15
C HIS A 212 -16.11 27.05 5.94
N VAL A 213 -16.60 28.09 5.29
CA VAL A 213 -15.85 29.24 4.72
C VAL A 213 -14.92 29.98 5.73
N LYS A 214 -15.12 29.80 7.05
CA LYS A 214 -14.29 30.46 8.09
C LYS A 214 -13.06 29.64 8.50
N ILE A 215 -12.87 28.45 7.91
CA ILE A 215 -11.83 27.50 8.34
C ILE A 215 -10.75 27.43 7.27
N GLU A 216 -9.51 27.64 7.67
CA GLU A 216 -8.34 27.46 6.85
C GLU A 216 -7.47 26.34 7.41
N PHE A 217 -7.20 25.31 6.63
CA PHE A 217 -6.32 24.21 6.99
C PHE A 217 -4.98 24.31 6.29
N ASN A 218 -3.92 23.96 7.00
CA ASN A 218 -2.66 23.62 6.38
C ASN A 218 -2.75 22.20 5.78
N ILE A 219 -3.25 22.10 4.53
CA ILE A 219 -3.58 20.85 3.88
C ILE A 219 -2.37 19.90 3.77
N PRO A 220 -1.16 20.33 3.37
CA PRO A 220 0.00 19.45 3.34
C PRO A 220 0.34 18.86 4.71
N LEU A 221 0.36 19.69 5.74
CA LEU A 221 0.68 19.23 7.10
C LEU A 221 -0.37 18.26 7.64
N LEU A 222 -1.65 18.57 7.49
CA LEU A 222 -2.72 17.68 7.92
C LEU A 222 -2.71 16.37 7.12
N SER A 223 -2.46 16.39 5.81
CA SER A 223 -2.33 15.19 5.01
C SER A 223 -1.18 14.32 5.49
N PHE A 224 -0.02 14.92 5.83
CA PHE A 224 1.09 14.20 6.44
C PHE A 224 0.70 13.54 7.76
N ILE A 225 0.01 14.27 8.66
CA ILE A 225 -0.41 13.75 9.97
C ILE A 225 -1.41 12.61 9.80
N ILE A 226 -2.47 12.82 8.99
CA ILE A 226 -3.55 11.85 8.78
C ILE A 226 -3.02 10.53 8.17
N ILE A 227 -2.13 10.63 7.19
CA ILE A 227 -1.53 9.44 6.57
C ILE A 227 -0.45 8.85 7.50
N GLY A 228 0.45 9.68 8.01
CA GLY A 228 1.63 9.27 8.78
C GLY A 228 1.30 8.59 10.11
N ILE A 229 0.20 8.98 10.78
CA ILE A 229 -0.25 8.35 12.04
C ILE A 229 -0.55 6.85 11.84
N GLY A 230 -0.93 6.45 10.64
CA GLY A 230 -1.12 5.07 10.25
C GLY A 230 0.09 4.18 10.49
N SER A 231 1.31 4.75 10.48
CA SER A 231 2.54 4.03 10.83
C SER A 231 2.47 3.46 12.25
N LEU A 232 2.06 4.27 13.22
CA LEU A 232 1.92 3.84 14.61
C LEU A 232 0.78 2.81 14.76
N SER A 233 -0.31 2.95 14.00
CA SER A 233 -1.42 2.01 14.06
C SER A 233 -1.08 0.65 13.44
N CYS A 234 -0.24 0.58 12.41
CA CYS A 234 0.30 -0.68 11.89
C CYS A 234 1.08 -1.44 12.97
N ILE A 235 1.95 -0.74 13.69
CA ILE A 235 2.74 -1.32 14.80
C ILE A 235 1.80 -1.79 15.91
N ALA A 236 0.88 -0.93 16.36
CA ALA A 236 -0.09 -1.27 17.40
C ALA A 236 -0.97 -2.45 17.00
N GLY A 237 -1.49 -2.48 15.76
CA GLY A 237 -2.24 -3.59 15.18
C GLY A 237 -1.46 -4.90 15.21
N GLY A 238 -0.16 -4.85 14.88
CA GLY A 238 0.75 -5.98 14.99
C GLY A 238 0.82 -6.55 16.41
N PHE A 239 0.96 -5.70 17.43
CA PHE A 239 0.96 -6.13 18.84
C PHE A 239 -0.40 -6.67 19.29
N ILE A 240 -1.50 -6.00 18.93
CA ILE A 240 -2.87 -6.42 19.24
C ILE A 240 -3.14 -7.82 18.63
N SER A 241 -2.64 -8.07 17.43
CA SER A 241 -2.82 -9.35 16.73
C SER A 241 -2.19 -10.54 17.45
N VAL A 242 -1.15 -10.31 18.25
CA VAL A 242 -0.55 -11.38 19.08
C VAL A 242 -1.55 -11.90 20.11
N LYS A 243 -2.39 -11.04 20.68
CA LYS A 243 -3.38 -11.39 21.70
C LYS A 243 -4.68 -11.92 21.10
N PHE A 244 -5.21 -11.30 20.06
CA PHE A 244 -6.55 -11.57 19.53
C PHE A 244 -6.53 -12.37 18.21
N GLY A 245 -5.35 -12.62 17.66
CA GLY A 245 -5.14 -13.27 16.38
C GLY A 245 -5.27 -12.30 15.18
N PRO A 246 -4.53 -12.53 14.08
CA PRO A 246 -4.48 -11.61 12.95
C PRO A 246 -5.83 -11.46 12.25
N LYS A 247 -6.62 -12.53 12.10
CA LYS A 247 -7.90 -12.52 11.39
C LYS A 247 -8.94 -11.62 12.06
N LYS A 248 -9.10 -11.75 13.39
CA LYS A 248 -10.05 -10.93 14.13
C LYS A 248 -9.62 -9.48 14.15
N THR A 249 -8.34 -9.22 14.40
CA THR A 249 -7.78 -7.87 14.46
C THR A 249 -7.90 -7.16 13.11
N ALA A 250 -7.52 -7.81 12.00
CA ALA A 250 -7.68 -7.25 10.66
C ALA A 250 -9.15 -6.96 10.33
N GLY A 251 -10.05 -7.93 10.60
CA GLY A 251 -11.48 -7.74 10.37
C GLY A 251 -12.07 -6.59 11.19
N THR A 252 -11.60 -6.36 12.42
CA THR A 252 -12.04 -5.22 13.24
C THR A 252 -11.60 -3.89 12.64
N PHE A 253 -10.34 -3.75 12.21
CA PHE A 253 -9.87 -2.52 11.58
C PHE A 253 -10.57 -2.25 10.24
N LEU A 254 -10.76 -3.28 9.41
CA LEU A 254 -11.49 -3.18 8.15
C LEU A 254 -12.96 -2.77 8.39
N LEU A 255 -13.61 -3.27 9.45
CA LEU A 255 -14.97 -2.85 9.82
C LEU A 255 -15.00 -1.38 10.23
N LEU A 256 -14.06 -0.95 11.08
CA LEU A 256 -13.99 0.42 11.56
C LEU A 256 -13.73 1.40 10.42
N SER A 257 -12.86 1.06 9.46
CA SER A 257 -12.61 1.91 8.29
C SER A 257 -13.84 1.99 7.38
N GLY A 258 -14.54 0.86 7.16
CA GLY A 258 -15.81 0.84 6.44
C GLY A 258 -16.90 1.71 7.10
N ILE A 259 -16.97 1.72 8.44
CA ILE A 259 -17.85 2.63 9.19
C ILE A 259 -17.45 4.09 8.94
N CYS A 260 -16.15 4.41 8.91
CA CYS A 260 -15.68 5.76 8.59
C CYS A 260 -16.11 6.19 7.18
N CYS A 261 -16.03 5.29 6.18
CA CYS A 261 -16.55 5.59 4.83
C CYS A 261 -18.03 6.00 4.86
N LEU A 262 -18.87 5.24 5.59
CA LEU A 262 -20.31 5.50 5.68
C LEU A 262 -20.63 6.77 6.47
N LEU A 263 -19.87 7.08 7.50
CA LEU A 263 -20.05 8.27 8.33
C LEU A 263 -19.46 9.55 7.72
N SER A 264 -18.60 9.42 6.70
CA SER A 264 -17.89 10.57 6.11
C SER A 264 -18.80 11.72 5.69
N PRO A 265 -20.00 11.52 5.06
CA PRO A 265 -20.87 12.63 4.70
C PRO A 265 -21.38 13.41 5.90
N LEU A 266 -21.80 12.69 6.95
CA LEU A 266 -22.30 13.32 8.18
C LEU A 266 -21.23 14.19 8.84
N VAL A 267 -20.01 13.67 8.90
CA VAL A 267 -18.89 14.39 9.53
C VAL A 267 -18.47 15.58 8.68
N ILE A 268 -18.39 15.43 7.34
CA ILE A 268 -18.01 16.53 6.45
C ILE A 268 -19.05 17.66 6.48
N LEU A 269 -20.34 17.34 6.55
CA LEU A 269 -21.42 18.34 6.50
C LEU A 269 -21.66 19.03 7.83
N TYR A 270 -21.59 18.32 8.96
CA TYR A 270 -22.15 18.81 10.22
C TYR A 270 -21.15 18.89 11.39
N ALA A 271 -19.99 18.21 11.31
CA ALA A 271 -19.07 18.23 12.44
C ALA A 271 -18.29 19.56 12.52
N PRO A 272 -17.99 20.08 13.71
CA PRO A 272 -17.00 21.15 13.87
C PRO A 272 -15.59 20.70 13.47
N ALA A 273 -14.71 21.64 13.16
CA ALA A 273 -13.39 21.37 12.58
C ALA A 273 -12.53 20.39 13.40
N GLU A 274 -12.59 20.49 14.70
CA GLU A 274 -11.83 19.64 15.63
C GLU A 274 -12.29 18.19 15.52
N ILE A 275 -13.60 17.96 15.50
CA ILE A 275 -14.20 16.62 15.37
C ILE A 275 -13.91 16.05 14.00
N PHE A 276 -13.98 16.86 12.94
CA PHE A 276 -13.64 16.44 11.58
C PHE A 276 -12.18 16.00 11.46
N ILE A 277 -11.22 16.75 12.04
CA ILE A 277 -9.80 16.37 12.02
C ILE A 277 -9.55 15.11 12.85
N ILE A 278 -10.13 14.99 14.04
CA ILE A 278 -10.03 13.78 14.88
C ILE A 278 -10.58 12.57 14.12
N PHE A 279 -11.71 12.72 13.43
CA PHE A 279 -12.30 11.67 12.60
C PHE A 279 -11.34 11.24 11.46
N LEU A 280 -10.74 12.19 10.74
CA LEU A 280 -9.78 11.86 9.67
C LEU A 280 -8.50 11.19 10.20
N ILE A 281 -8.01 11.62 11.35
CA ILE A 281 -6.87 10.97 12.03
C ILE A 281 -7.26 9.52 12.39
N PHE A 282 -8.43 9.32 12.99
CA PHE A 282 -8.92 7.99 13.32
C PHE A 282 -9.09 7.12 12.08
N TRP A 283 -9.70 7.66 11.01
CA TRP A 283 -9.83 6.95 9.73
C TRP A 283 -8.45 6.58 9.16
N GLY A 284 -7.50 7.53 9.14
CA GLY A 284 -6.11 7.29 8.72
C GLY A 284 -5.40 6.21 9.54
N MET A 285 -5.75 6.04 10.82
CA MET A 285 -5.25 4.95 11.65
C MET A 285 -5.85 3.60 11.27
N VAL A 286 -7.17 3.52 11.17
CA VAL A 286 -7.86 2.22 11.00
C VAL A 286 -7.78 1.69 9.58
N VAL A 287 -7.69 2.56 8.57
CA VAL A 287 -7.63 2.18 7.16
C VAL A 287 -6.37 1.41 6.77
N ILE A 288 -5.29 1.53 7.53
CA ILE A 288 -4.01 0.87 7.23
C ILE A 288 -3.61 -0.18 8.26
N ALA A 289 -4.17 -0.13 9.48
CA ALA A 289 -3.76 -1.02 10.56
C ALA A 289 -3.98 -2.51 10.28
N ASP A 290 -4.86 -2.85 9.36
CA ASP A 290 -5.17 -4.21 8.90
C ASP A 290 -4.20 -4.72 7.82
N SER A 291 -3.51 -3.84 7.09
CA SER A 291 -2.61 -4.20 5.97
C SER A 291 -1.53 -5.22 6.34
N PRO A 292 -0.72 -5.02 7.41
CA PRO A 292 0.28 -5.99 7.81
C PRO A 292 -0.35 -7.32 8.26
N LEU A 293 -1.58 -7.27 8.75
CA LEU A 293 -2.29 -8.45 9.24
C LEU A 293 -2.87 -9.28 8.10
N PHE A 294 -3.40 -8.65 7.05
CA PHE A 294 -3.79 -9.34 5.82
C PHE A 294 -2.60 -9.97 5.13
N SER A 295 -1.46 -9.28 5.05
CA SER A 295 -0.21 -9.84 4.51
C SER A 295 0.27 -11.03 5.36
N THR A 296 0.13 -10.95 6.69
CA THR A 296 0.39 -12.06 7.62
C THR A 296 -0.50 -13.26 7.32
N LEU A 297 -1.81 -13.04 7.17
CA LEU A 297 -2.78 -14.10 6.86
C LEU A 297 -2.51 -14.75 5.50
N VAL A 298 -2.18 -13.95 4.48
CA VAL A 298 -1.78 -14.47 3.15
C VAL A 298 -0.54 -15.35 3.28
N ALA A 299 0.50 -14.88 3.97
CA ALA A 299 1.75 -15.63 4.17
C ALA A 299 1.54 -16.93 4.96
N GLN A 300 0.67 -16.91 5.99
CA GLN A 300 0.39 -18.08 6.83
C GLN A 300 -0.46 -19.14 6.12
N ASN A 301 -1.35 -18.74 5.21
CA ASN A 301 -2.26 -19.63 4.49
C ASN A 301 -1.71 -20.08 3.12
N ALA A 302 -0.61 -19.50 2.67
CA ALA A 302 0.09 -19.94 1.47
C ALA A 302 0.89 -21.24 1.72
N PRO A 303 1.08 -22.09 0.69
CA PRO A 303 2.06 -23.18 0.76
C PRO A 303 3.46 -22.60 1.01
N SER A 304 4.24 -23.31 1.82
CA SER A 304 5.55 -22.81 2.30
C SER A 304 6.59 -22.60 1.20
N ASP A 305 6.49 -23.37 0.11
CA ASP A 305 7.37 -23.36 -1.05
C ASP A 305 7.06 -22.24 -2.06
N VAL A 306 5.86 -21.66 -2.00
CA VAL A 306 5.41 -20.58 -2.90
C VAL A 306 4.91 -19.35 -2.14
N LYS A 307 5.34 -19.18 -0.89
CA LYS A 307 4.89 -18.09 -0.01
C LYS A 307 5.19 -16.70 -0.59
N GLY A 308 6.37 -16.49 -1.14
CA GLY A 308 6.75 -15.23 -1.77
C GLY A 308 5.93 -14.97 -3.03
N THR A 309 5.74 -15.99 -3.87
CA THR A 309 4.87 -15.92 -5.05
C THR A 309 3.44 -15.57 -4.66
N ALA A 310 2.89 -16.20 -3.63
CA ALA A 310 1.54 -15.92 -3.13
C ALA A 310 1.36 -14.47 -2.65
N LEU A 311 2.33 -13.95 -1.87
CA LEU A 311 2.35 -12.55 -1.44
C LEU A 311 2.43 -11.61 -2.64
N THR A 312 3.28 -11.91 -3.62
CA THR A 312 3.44 -11.09 -4.82
C THR A 312 2.16 -11.05 -5.67
N ILE A 313 1.48 -12.20 -5.84
CA ILE A 313 0.21 -12.30 -6.56
C ILE A 313 -0.87 -11.42 -5.90
N VAL A 314 -1.06 -11.60 -4.60
CA VAL A 314 -2.08 -10.86 -3.85
C VAL A 314 -1.80 -9.35 -3.88
N ASN A 315 -0.53 -8.95 -3.76
CA ASN A 315 -0.14 -7.55 -3.92
C ASN A 315 -0.44 -7.01 -5.32
N SER A 316 -0.07 -7.75 -6.38
CA SER A 316 -0.30 -7.34 -7.76
C SER A 316 -1.79 -7.06 -8.03
N ILE A 317 -2.66 -8.00 -7.63
CA ILE A 317 -4.11 -7.84 -7.76
C ILE A 317 -4.60 -6.66 -6.91
N GLY A 318 -4.13 -6.56 -5.66
CA GLY A 318 -4.47 -5.45 -4.77
C GLY A 318 -4.13 -4.09 -5.38
N PHE A 319 -2.92 -3.92 -5.92
CA PHE A 319 -2.54 -2.66 -6.59
C PHE A 319 -3.34 -2.40 -7.87
N ALA A 320 -3.71 -3.42 -8.64
CA ALA A 320 -4.62 -3.25 -9.77
C ALA A 320 -6.00 -2.73 -9.31
N ILE A 321 -6.53 -3.24 -8.21
CA ILE A 321 -7.77 -2.77 -7.58
C ILE A 321 -7.66 -1.31 -7.16
N THR A 322 -6.51 -0.87 -6.62
CA THR A 322 -6.32 0.54 -6.24
C THR A 322 -6.43 1.50 -7.41
N ILE A 323 -5.93 1.10 -8.58
CA ILE A 323 -6.06 1.93 -9.79
C ILE A 323 -7.54 2.10 -10.14
N ILE A 324 -8.30 1.02 -10.10
CA ILE A 324 -9.74 1.05 -10.41
C ILE A 324 -10.47 1.97 -9.42
N SER A 325 -10.23 1.84 -8.11
CA SER A 325 -10.91 2.66 -7.11
C SER A 325 -10.55 4.15 -7.21
N ILE A 326 -9.27 4.48 -7.44
CA ILE A 326 -8.80 5.87 -7.63
C ILE A 326 -9.42 6.47 -8.89
N GLN A 327 -9.42 5.75 -10.02
CA GLN A 327 -10.01 6.25 -11.27
C GLN A 327 -11.52 6.41 -11.17
N LEU A 328 -12.19 5.49 -10.49
CA LEU A 328 -13.62 5.61 -10.22
C LEU A 328 -13.94 6.89 -9.44
N LEU A 329 -13.21 7.17 -8.35
CA LEU A 329 -13.39 8.41 -7.60
C LEU A 329 -13.06 9.65 -8.43
N ASN A 330 -12.02 9.60 -9.29
CA ASN A 330 -11.69 10.70 -10.19
C ASN A 330 -12.80 11.02 -11.20
N ILE A 331 -13.52 10.01 -11.69
CA ILE A 331 -14.66 10.20 -12.59
C ILE A 331 -15.85 10.74 -11.79
N LEU A 332 -16.19 10.09 -10.69
CA LEU A 332 -17.38 10.40 -9.91
C LEU A 332 -17.33 11.77 -9.23
N ARG A 333 -16.15 12.30 -8.89
CA ARG A 333 -16.04 13.66 -8.34
C ARG A 333 -16.52 14.77 -9.27
N LEU A 334 -16.74 14.49 -10.54
CA LEU A 334 -17.31 15.43 -11.51
C LEU A 334 -18.84 15.45 -11.46
N GLU A 335 -19.45 14.37 -10.96
CA GLU A 335 -20.90 14.14 -10.96
C GLU A 335 -21.49 14.15 -9.54
N ILE A 336 -20.72 13.76 -8.54
CA ILE A 336 -21.16 13.60 -7.15
C ILE A 336 -20.52 14.70 -6.29
N SER A 337 -21.35 15.29 -5.43
CA SER A 337 -20.88 16.25 -4.43
C SER A 337 -19.77 15.63 -3.55
N PRO A 338 -18.68 16.38 -3.28
CA PRO A 338 -17.50 15.84 -2.59
C PRO A 338 -17.79 15.17 -1.25
N GLU A 339 -18.80 15.62 -0.51
CA GLU A 339 -19.20 15.08 0.78
C GLU A 339 -19.72 13.64 0.71
N PHE A 340 -20.38 13.25 -0.41
CA PHE A 340 -20.94 11.90 -0.60
C PHE A 340 -19.99 10.94 -1.35
N LEU A 341 -18.93 11.46 -1.94
CA LEU A 341 -18.03 10.71 -2.80
C LEU A 341 -17.41 9.49 -2.10
N PHE A 342 -17.09 9.64 -0.82
CA PHE A 342 -16.28 8.66 -0.07
C PHE A 342 -17.08 7.47 0.47
N ILE A 343 -18.42 7.50 0.40
CA ILE A 343 -19.28 6.33 0.71
C ILE A 343 -18.94 5.14 -0.18
N ILE A 344 -18.55 5.39 -1.43
CA ILE A 344 -18.19 4.36 -2.41
C ILE A 344 -17.02 3.51 -1.94
N LEU A 345 -16.14 4.08 -1.13
CA LEU A 345 -15.02 3.33 -0.56
C LEU A 345 -15.49 2.21 0.39
N ALA A 346 -16.67 2.32 0.99
CA ALA A 346 -17.24 1.27 1.85
C ALA A 346 -17.48 -0.07 1.14
N ILE A 347 -17.59 -0.07 -0.19
CA ILE A 347 -17.75 -1.30 -0.99
C ILE A 347 -16.59 -2.28 -0.71
N GLY A 348 -15.35 -1.78 -0.63
CA GLY A 348 -14.19 -2.60 -0.34
C GLY A 348 -14.26 -3.30 1.02
N PRO A 349 -14.35 -2.58 2.13
CA PRO A 349 -14.52 -3.16 3.47
C PRO A 349 -15.69 -4.13 3.57
N ILE A 350 -16.85 -3.81 2.99
CA ILE A 350 -18.03 -4.71 3.01
C ILE A 350 -17.70 -6.03 2.31
N LEU A 351 -17.22 -5.99 1.07
CA LEU A 351 -16.88 -7.20 0.31
C LEU A 351 -15.70 -7.95 0.95
N GLY A 352 -14.72 -7.23 1.47
CA GLY A 352 -13.57 -7.79 2.17
C GLY A 352 -13.98 -8.55 3.44
N LEU A 353 -14.88 -8.00 4.25
CA LEU A 353 -15.42 -8.66 5.45
C LEU A 353 -16.26 -9.89 5.09
N LEU A 354 -17.13 -9.78 4.08
CA LEU A 354 -17.90 -10.92 3.59
C LEU A 354 -16.96 -12.05 3.13
N GLY A 355 -15.91 -11.73 2.36
CA GLY A 355 -14.90 -12.69 1.92
C GLY A 355 -14.13 -13.31 3.09
N LEU A 356 -13.67 -12.48 4.03
CA LEU A 356 -12.87 -12.91 5.18
C LEU A 356 -13.63 -13.88 6.10
N PHE A 357 -14.93 -13.69 6.30
CA PHE A 357 -15.74 -14.48 7.24
C PHE A 357 -16.68 -15.49 6.57
N SER A 358 -16.79 -15.54 5.24
CA SER A 358 -17.63 -16.50 4.50
C SER A 358 -17.26 -17.98 4.74
N GLY A 359 -16.15 -18.23 5.44
CA GLY A 359 -15.64 -19.55 5.74
C GLY A 359 -16.04 -20.15 7.10
N ASN A 360 -16.58 -19.36 7.99
CA ASN A 360 -16.95 -19.80 9.34
C ASN A 360 -18.35 -20.44 9.35
N LYS A 361 -18.50 -21.67 8.84
CA LYS A 361 -19.50 -22.56 9.43
C LYS A 361 -18.93 -22.95 10.79
N THR A 362 -19.41 -22.32 11.84
CA THR A 362 -19.26 -22.76 13.23
C THR A 362 -19.81 -24.20 13.28
N VAL A 363 -18.92 -25.20 13.31
CA VAL A 363 -19.30 -26.48 13.84
C VAL A 363 -19.49 -26.22 15.32
N ILE A 364 -20.74 -25.93 15.70
CA ILE A 364 -21.17 -26.09 17.08
C ILE A 364 -21.01 -27.59 17.31
N LYS A 365 -19.89 -28.02 17.89
CA LYS A 365 -19.82 -29.29 18.58
C LYS A 365 -20.78 -29.17 19.73
N THR A 366 -21.97 -29.64 19.52
CA THR A 366 -22.86 -30.12 20.57
C THR A 366 -22.16 -31.34 21.23
N GLU A 367 -21.27 -31.09 22.15
CA GLU A 367 -20.95 -32.06 23.19
C GLU A 367 -22.02 -31.90 24.29
N PHE A 368 -23.17 -32.51 24.06
CA PHE A 368 -24.05 -32.98 25.07
C PHE A 368 -23.99 -34.53 25.01
N LEU A 369 -23.32 -35.10 25.97
CA LEU A 369 -23.66 -36.31 26.76
C LEU A 369 -22.41 -36.84 27.41
#